data_7aad1cf788384afce853348f0c4a68f5
#
_entry.id   7aad1cf788384afce853348f0c4a68f5
#
_cell.length_a   1.000
_cell.length_b   1.000
_cell.length_c   1.000
_cell.angle_alpha   90.00
_cell.angle_beta   90.00
_cell.angle_gamma   90.00
#
_symmetry.space_group_name_H-M   'P 1'
#
loop_
_entity.id
_entity.type
_entity.pdbx_description
1 polymer ?
#
loop_
_entity_poly.entity_id
_entity_poly.type
_entity_poly.pdbx_seq_one_letter_code
_entity_poly.pdbx_strand_id
1 'polypeptide(L)'
;NYKPNNLARGLQGKSAKLVGLIFPNISNVFYAELIERLEDELFKQGYKTIICNSEHDPNKEKDYLEMLAANQCDGIISSSHNLGIEDYEKVEAPIVAFDRNLAPKIPIVSSDNFEGGKLAARALVKAGCQRIVMITGYDNSDSPTGLRQLGFNYELDKKGIICPVPNDLSLMRRELEIKSIISREKPDGIFVSDDLTAILVMKV
;
A
#
# COMPACT_ATOMS: atom_id res chain seq x y z
N ASN A 1 14.06 -41.92 -6.82
CA ASN A 1 14.05 -40.50 -7.29
C ASN A 1 14.28 -39.57 -6.10
N TYR A 2 15.55 -39.19 -5.89
CA TYR A 2 15.93 -38.20 -4.89
C TYR A 2 15.46 -36.83 -5.37
N LYS A 3 14.48 -36.18 -4.66
CA LYS A 3 14.16 -34.77 -4.85
C LYS A 3 15.00 -33.98 -3.85
N PRO A 4 15.90 -33.10 -4.30
CA PRO A 4 16.66 -32.26 -3.38
C PRO A 4 15.71 -31.47 -2.49
N ASN A 5 15.88 -31.56 -1.18
CA ASN A 5 15.14 -30.71 -0.23
C ASN A 5 15.69 -29.28 -0.34
N ASN A 6 14.84 -28.32 -0.71
CA ASN A 6 15.24 -26.92 -0.84
C ASN A 6 15.75 -26.34 0.48
N LEU A 7 15.25 -26.79 1.63
CA LEU A 7 15.76 -26.44 2.96
C LEU A 7 17.21 -26.92 3.16
N ALA A 8 17.56 -28.11 2.64
CA ALA A 8 18.94 -28.61 2.72
C ALA A 8 19.91 -27.83 1.80
N ARG A 9 19.41 -27.16 0.77
CA ARG A 9 20.21 -26.28 -0.10
C ARG A 9 20.54 -24.96 0.58
N GLY A 10 19.59 -24.37 1.32
CA GLY A 10 19.81 -23.17 2.15
C GLY A 10 20.90 -23.38 3.19
N LEU A 11 20.90 -24.52 3.89
CA LEU A 11 21.94 -24.91 4.86
C LEU A 11 23.34 -25.05 4.24
N GLN A 12 23.45 -25.18 2.93
CA GLN A 12 24.71 -25.24 2.17
C GLN A 12 25.12 -23.87 1.58
N GLY A 13 24.47 -22.77 1.98
CA GLY A 13 24.73 -21.44 1.42
C GLY A 13 24.27 -21.26 -0.02
N LYS A 14 23.38 -22.14 -0.53
CA LYS A 14 22.80 -22.04 -1.87
C LYS A 14 21.42 -21.43 -1.79
N SER A 15 21.03 -20.61 -2.79
CA SER A 15 19.71 -20.02 -2.93
C SER A 15 18.59 -21.06 -2.78
N ALA A 16 17.61 -20.78 -1.90
CA ALA A 16 16.41 -21.58 -1.73
C ALA A 16 15.42 -21.39 -2.89
N LYS A 17 15.66 -20.39 -3.74
CA LYS A 17 14.74 -19.94 -4.80
C LYS A 17 13.35 -19.62 -4.26
N LEU A 18 13.29 -18.92 -3.15
CA LEU A 18 12.08 -18.59 -2.41
C LEU A 18 12.05 -17.11 -2.05
N VAL A 19 10.95 -16.42 -2.33
CA VAL A 19 10.72 -15.01 -1.99
C VAL A 19 9.44 -14.88 -1.18
N GLY A 20 9.51 -14.14 -0.07
CA GLY A 20 8.34 -13.80 0.75
C GLY A 20 7.64 -12.55 0.22
N LEU A 21 6.31 -12.56 0.18
CA LEU A 21 5.47 -11.41 -0.17
C LEU A 21 4.57 -11.11 1.02
N ILE A 22 4.81 -9.99 1.74
CA ILE A 22 4.01 -9.60 2.90
C ILE A 22 3.14 -8.39 2.52
N PHE A 23 1.82 -8.58 2.54
CA PHE A 23 0.85 -7.54 2.18
C PHE A 23 -0.24 -7.39 3.25
N PRO A 24 -0.77 -6.17 3.44
CA PRO A 24 -1.73 -5.90 4.51
C PRO A 24 -3.12 -6.48 4.23
N ASN A 25 -3.48 -6.66 2.96
CA ASN A 25 -4.80 -7.19 2.58
C ASN A 25 -4.78 -7.75 1.16
N ILE A 26 -4.74 -9.06 1.03
CA ILE A 26 -4.74 -9.76 -0.26
C ILE A 26 -6.11 -9.75 -0.97
N SER A 27 -7.18 -9.35 -0.28
CA SER A 27 -8.51 -9.18 -0.89
C SER A 27 -8.68 -7.83 -1.57
N ASN A 28 -7.78 -6.88 -1.33
CA ASN A 28 -7.78 -5.60 -2.03
C ASN A 28 -7.33 -5.83 -3.48
N VAL A 29 -8.13 -5.40 -4.45
CA VAL A 29 -7.89 -5.62 -5.89
C VAL A 29 -6.53 -5.12 -6.33
N PHE A 30 -6.07 -3.98 -5.82
CA PHE A 30 -4.75 -3.43 -6.11
C PHE A 30 -3.63 -4.37 -5.66
N TYR A 31 -3.69 -4.86 -4.41
CA TYR A 31 -2.68 -5.79 -3.91
C TYR A 31 -2.78 -7.16 -4.57
N ALA A 32 -4.00 -7.63 -4.87
CA ALA A 32 -4.20 -8.90 -5.58
C ALA A 32 -3.52 -8.90 -6.95
N GLU A 33 -3.74 -7.86 -7.76
CA GLU A 33 -3.10 -7.70 -9.07
C GLU A 33 -1.57 -7.55 -8.95
N LEU A 34 -1.10 -6.79 -7.98
CA LEU A 34 0.34 -6.61 -7.73
C LEU A 34 1.01 -7.94 -7.35
N ILE A 35 0.39 -8.71 -6.45
CA ILE A 35 0.90 -10.02 -6.02
C ILE A 35 0.95 -10.99 -7.21
N GLU A 36 -0.09 -11.03 -8.04
CA GLU A 36 -0.13 -11.85 -9.25
C GLU A 36 1.03 -11.52 -10.19
N ARG A 37 1.26 -10.23 -10.46
CA ARG A 37 2.36 -9.79 -11.33
C ARG A 37 3.74 -10.07 -10.74
N LEU A 38 3.91 -9.86 -9.43
CA LEU A 38 5.17 -10.19 -8.74
C LEU A 38 5.46 -11.69 -8.78
N GLU A 39 4.43 -12.50 -8.51
CA GLU A 39 4.55 -13.97 -8.56
C GLU A 39 4.97 -14.45 -9.96
N ASP A 40 4.30 -13.96 -11.00
CA ASP A 40 4.57 -14.33 -12.39
C ASP A 40 6.01 -13.95 -12.80
N GLU A 41 6.49 -12.74 -12.47
CA GLU A 41 7.85 -12.31 -12.77
C GLU A 41 8.90 -13.10 -11.97
N LEU A 42 8.65 -13.38 -10.70
CA LEU A 42 9.53 -14.21 -9.87
C LEU A 42 9.57 -15.66 -10.37
N PHE A 43 8.43 -16.21 -10.77
CA PHE A 43 8.34 -17.56 -11.33
C PHE A 43 9.14 -17.70 -12.63
N LYS A 44 9.07 -16.72 -13.54
CA LYS A 44 9.90 -16.67 -14.77
C LYS A 44 11.41 -16.71 -14.48
N GLN A 45 11.82 -16.14 -13.34
CA GLN A 45 13.21 -16.16 -12.87
C GLN A 45 13.56 -17.43 -12.05
N GLY A 46 12.63 -18.37 -11.95
CA GLY A 46 12.79 -19.64 -11.26
C GLY A 46 12.65 -19.56 -9.74
N TYR A 47 12.07 -18.48 -9.23
CA TYR A 47 11.69 -18.33 -7.82
C TYR A 47 10.28 -18.86 -7.56
N LYS A 48 10.01 -19.22 -6.33
CA LYS A 48 8.66 -19.47 -5.80
C LYS A 48 8.34 -18.45 -4.74
N THR A 49 7.07 -18.20 -4.49
CA THR A 49 6.60 -17.19 -3.56
C THR A 49 5.88 -17.79 -2.36
N ILE A 50 6.04 -17.16 -1.21
CA ILE A 50 5.18 -17.35 -0.03
C ILE A 50 4.39 -16.06 0.16
N ILE A 51 3.08 -16.13 0.01
CA ILE A 51 2.19 -14.98 0.18
C ILE A 51 1.71 -14.94 1.63
N CYS A 52 2.01 -13.83 2.32
CA CYS A 52 1.67 -13.57 3.70
C CYS A 52 0.67 -12.41 3.81
N ASN A 53 -0.52 -12.66 4.33
CA ASN A 53 -1.56 -11.67 4.57
C ASN A 53 -1.51 -11.19 6.02
N SER A 54 -0.94 -10.00 6.27
CA SER A 54 -0.74 -9.50 7.64
C SER A 54 -2.02 -8.93 8.28
N GLU A 55 -3.05 -8.61 7.49
CA GLU A 55 -4.35 -8.08 7.96
C GLU A 55 -4.24 -6.83 8.86
N HIS A 56 -3.21 -6.02 8.65
CA HIS A 56 -2.88 -4.87 9.50
C HIS A 56 -2.58 -5.25 10.96
N ASP A 57 -2.26 -6.52 11.24
CA ASP A 57 -1.88 -7.01 12.58
C ASP A 57 -0.35 -7.06 12.71
N PRO A 58 0.26 -6.26 13.62
CA PRO A 58 1.70 -6.23 13.81
C PRO A 58 2.27 -7.57 14.32
N ASN A 59 1.52 -8.33 15.11
CA ASN A 59 1.99 -9.63 15.60
C ASN A 59 2.08 -10.64 14.45
N LYS A 60 1.04 -10.66 13.61
CA LYS A 60 0.99 -11.52 12.43
C LYS A 60 2.09 -11.16 11.42
N GLU A 61 2.37 -9.87 11.23
CA GLU A 61 3.47 -9.41 10.39
C GLU A 61 4.82 -9.87 10.92
N LYS A 62 5.03 -9.77 12.23
CA LYS A 62 6.25 -10.22 12.90
C LYS A 62 6.45 -11.73 12.77
N ASP A 63 5.41 -12.52 13.03
CA ASP A 63 5.45 -13.98 12.89
C ASP A 63 5.82 -14.39 11.46
N TYR A 64 5.31 -13.67 10.44
CA TYR A 64 5.68 -13.90 9.05
C TYR A 64 7.14 -13.54 8.75
N LEU A 65 7.65 -12.42 9.27
CA LEU A 65 9.06 -12.06 9.11
C LEU A 65 9.97 -13.13 9.72
N GLU A 66 9.69 -13.58 10.94
CA GLU A 66 10.43 -14.64 11.61
C GLU A 66 10.36 -15.97 10.85
N MET A 67 9.18 -16.35 10.36
CA MET A 67 8.98 -17.54 9.54
C MET A 67 9.78 -17.48 8.24
N LEU A 68 9.75 -16.35 7.51
CA LEU A 68 10.46 -16.19 6.25
C LEU A 68 11.99 -16.21 6.48
N ALA A 69 12.47 -15.59 7.53
CA ALA A 69 13.88 -15.64 7.94
C ALA A 69 14.31 -17.07 8.27
N ALA A 70 13.52 -17.80 9.06
CA ALA A 70 13.79 -19.19 9.43
C ALA A 70 13.80 -20.14 8.21
N ASN A 71 13.01 -19.85 7.19
CA ASN A 71 12.99 -20.61 5.93
C ASN A 71 14.08 -20.18 4.92
N GLN A 72 15.00 -19.29 5.32
CA GLN A 72 16.10 -18.81 4.49
C GLN A 72 15.64 -18.33 3.11
N CYS A 73 14.58 -17.51 3.09
CA CYS A 73 14.13 -16.89 1.87
C CYS A 73 15.24 -16.02 1.26
N ASP A 74 15.37 -16.03 -0.07
CA ASP A 74 16.36 -15.24 -0.79
C ASP A 74 16.04 -13.73 -0.78
N GLY A 75 14.81 -13.37 -0.45
CA GLY A 75 14.37 -11.99 -0.30
C GLY A 75 12.93 -11.87 0.15
N ILE A 76 12.56 -10.67 0.55
CA ILE A 76 11.21 -10.31 1.00
C ILE A 76 10.77 -9.04 0.29
N ILE A 77 9.56 -9.02 -0.24
CA ILE A 77 8.87 -7.81 -0.71
C ILE A 77 7.74 -7.53 0.28
N SER A 78 7.74 -6.35 0.89
CA SER A 78 6.72 -6.00 1.90
C SER A 78 6.08 -4.64 1.61
N SER A 79 4.76 -4.60 1.67
CA SER A 79 3.94 -3.37 1.71
C SER A 79 3.26 -3.18 3.07
N SER A 80 3.50 -4.07 4.01
CA SER A 80 2.99 -3.99 5.38
C SER A 80 3.84 -3.03 6.22
N HIS A 81 3.26 -2.35 7.19
CA HIS A 81 3.91 -1.26 7.92
C HIS A 81 3.43 -1.15 9.38
N ASN A 82 3.03 -2.27 9.98
CA ASN A 82 2.53 -2.29 11.34
C ASN A 82 3.65 -2.39 12.37
N LEU A 83 4.86 -2.80 11.96
CA LEU A 83 6.03 -2.94 12.81
C LEU A 83 6.87 -1.67 12.84
N GLY A 84 7.66 -1.53 13.90
CA GLY A 84 8.69 -0.51 13.99
C GLY A 84 9.90 -0.79 13.08
N ILE A 85 10.69 0.25 12.83
CA ILE A 85 11.91 0.17 12.03
C ILE A 85 12.87 -0.92 12.53
N GLU A 86 12.98 -1.06 13.86
CA GLU A 86 13.90 -2.01 14.50
C GLU A 86 13.59 -3.48 14.17
N ASP A 87 12.34 -3.82 13.95
CA ASP A 87 11.95 -5.20 13.61
C ASP A 87 12.41 -5.57 12.20
N TYR A 88 12.29 -4.65 11.26
CA TYR A 88 12.77 -4.84 9.90
C TYR A 88 14.31 -4.84 9.79
N GLU A 89 15.00 -4.04 10.61
CA GLU A 89 16.48 -4.00 10.64
C GLU A 89 17.13 -5.29 11.18
N LYS A 90 16.38 -6.09 11.93
CA LYS A 90 16.84 -7.40 12.45
C LYS A 90 16.81 -8.51 11.40
N VAL A 91 16.14 -8.30 10.27
CA VAL A 91 16.00 -9.31 9.22
C VAL A 91 17.25 -9.30 8.35
N GLU A 92 17.97 -10.42 8.29
CA GLU A 92 19.20 -10.56 7.47
C GLU A 92 18.91 -10.70 5.97
N ALA A 93 17.72 -11.22 5.61
CA ALA A 93 17.32 -11.38 4.21
C ALA A 93 17.17 -10.00 3.52
N PRO A 94 17.53 -9.86 2.24
CA PRO A 94 17.27 -8.65 1.47
C PRO A 94 15.77 -8.34 1.46
N ILE A 95 15.42 -7.08 1.79
CA ILE A 95 14.03 -6.60 1.79
C ILE A 95 13.90 -5.47 0.78
N VAL A 96 12.81 -5.48 0.02
CA VAL A 96 12.34 -4.35 -0.79
C VAL A 96 10.98 -3.91 -0.26
N ALA A 97 10.88 -2.64 0.08
CA ALA A 97 9.61 -2.04 0.48
C ALA A 97 8.79 -1.64 -0.76
N PHE A 98 7.48 -1.84 -0.70
CA PHE A 98 6.56 -1.34 -1.70
C PHE A 98 5.66 -0.27 -1.10
N ASP A 99 5.72 0.93 -1.69
CA ASP A 99 4.86 2.09 -1.40
C ASP A 99 4.93 2.62 0.05
N ARG A 100 5.65 1.96 0.95
CA ARG A 100 5.78 2.31 2.37
C ARG A 100 7.24 2.29 2.79
N ASN A 101 7.65 3.29 3.56
CA ASN A 101 8.99 3.30 4.15
C ASN A 101 9.03 2.38 5.37
N LEU A 102 9.76 1.29 5.29
CA LEU A 102 9.91 0.30 6.36
C LEU A 102 11.08 0.62 7.28
N ALA A 103 12.23 0.99 6.70
CA ALA A 103 13.43 1.41 7.42
C ALA A 103 14.38 2.16 6.48
N PRO A 104 15.29 3.02 7.00
CA PRO A 104 16.17 3.89 6.18
C PRO A 104 17.07 3.16 5.18
N LYS A 105 17.43 1.90 5.48
CA LYS A 105 18.34 1.08 4.63
C LYS A 105 17.59 0.18 3.64
N ILE A 106 16.27 0.10 3.75
CA ILE A 106 15.47 -0.76 2.88
C ILE A 106 15.07 0.05 1.64
N PRO A 107 15.44 -0.38 0.44
CA PRO A 107 15.03 0.29 -0.78
C PRO A 107 13.51 0.23 -0.93
N ILE A 108 12.93 1.34 -1.39
CA ILE A 108 11.50 1.45 -1.63
C ILE A 108 11.21 1.62 -3.11
N VAL A 109 10.19 0.92 -3.58
CA VAL A 109 9.56 1.14 -4.89
C VAL A 109 8.19 1.76 -4.66
N SER A 110 7.99 2.97 -5.12
CA SER A 110 6.74 3.72 -4.93
C SER A 110 6.43 4.62 -6.13
N SER A 111 5.18 5.01 -6.27
CA SER A 111 4.76 6.08 -7.18
C SER A 111 5.11 7.46 -6.59
N ASP A 112 5.26 8.47 -7.44
CA ASP A 112 5.32 9.86 -6.98
C ASP A 112 3.93 10.33 -6.56
N ASN A 113 3.57 10.00 -5.33
CA ASN A 113 2.26 10.28 -4.77
C ASN A 113 2.00 11.77 -4.58
N PHE A 114 3.07 12.56 -4.32
CA PHE A 114 2.95 14.00 -4.21
C PHE A 114 2.60 14.63 -5.57
N GLU A 115 3.33 14.28 -6.63
CA GLU A 115 2.98 14.76 -7.97
C GLU A 115 1.63 14.21 -8.44
N GLY A 116 1.26 12.98 -8.07
CA GLY A 116 -0.07 12.44 -8.30
C GLY A 116 -1.19 13.30 -7.74
N GLY A 117 -1.04 13.79 -6.50
CA GLY A 117 -1.98 14.74 -5.88
C GLY A 117 -2.07 16.07 -6.64
N LYS A 118 -0.94 16.61 -7.08
CA LYS A 118 -0.91 17.83 -7.91
C LYS A 118 -1.60 17.63 -9.25
N LEU A 119 -1.33 16.52 -9.93
CA LEU A 119 -1.95 16.21 -11.21
C LEU A 119 -3.48 16.10 -11.09
N ALA A 120 -3.98 15.47 -10.04
CA ALA A 120 -5.42 15.39 -9.76
C ALA A 120 -6.04 16.78 -9.56
N ALA A 121 -5.41 17.63 -8.74
CA ALA A 121 -5.85 19.01 -8.54
C ALA A 121 -5.87 19.81 -9.84
N ARG A 122 -4.79 19.74 -10.64
CA ARG A 122 -4.72 20.40 -11.96
C ARG A 122 -5.83 19.95 -12.91
N ALA A 123 -6.13 18.64 -12.92
CA ALA A 123 -7.19 18.10 -13.77
C ALA A 123 -8.55 18.69 -13.43
N LEU A 124 -8.88 18.82 -12.13
CA LEU A 124 -10.13 19.42 -11.66
C LEU A 124 -10.20 20.92 -11.96
N VAL A 125 -9.11 21.66 -11.73
CA VAL A 125 -9.03 23.10 -12.08
C VAL A 125 -9.20 23.29 -13.60
N LYS A 126 -8.53 22.46 -14.41
CA LYS A 126 -8.65 22.51 -15.88
C LYS A 126 -10.06 22.17 -16.35
N ALA A 127 -10.79 21.32 -15.63
CA ALA A 127 -12.21 21.03 -15.88
C ALA A 127 -13.16 22.19 -15.48
N GLY A 128 -12.65 23.24 -14.86
CA GLY A 128 -13.42 24.42 -14.47
C GLY A 128 -14.01 24.33 -13.07
N CYS A 129 -13.67 23.31 -12.28
CA CYS A 129 -14.18 23.15 -10.93
C CYS A 129 -13.73 24.32 -10.02
N GLN A 130 -14.67 24.84 -9.24
CA GLN A 130 -14.44 25.96 -8.33
C GLN A 130 -14.48 25.53 -6.85
N ARG A 131 -15.27 24.53 -6.54
CA ARG A 131 -15.42 23.98 -5.18
C ARG A 131 -14.92 22.54 -5.15
N ILE A 132 -13.61 22.40 -4.96
CA ILE A 132 -12.92 21.11 -5.04
C ILE A 132 -12.77 20.52 -3.65
N VAL A 133 -13.23 19.29 -3.48
CA VAL A 133 -13.12 18.49 -2.25
C VAL A 133 -12.19 17.31 -2.48
N MET A 134 -11.33 17.00 -1.52
CA MET A 134 -10.63 15.74 -1.45
C MET A 134 -11.24 14.87 -0.35
N ILE A 135 -11.67 13.66 -0.70
CA ILE A 135 -12.09 12.63 0.24
C ILE A 135 -10.94 11.64 0.43
N THR A 136 -10.49 11.48 1.67
CA THR A 136 -9.31 10.68 2.00
C THR A 136 -9.50 9.94 3.32
N GLY A 137 -8.73 8.85 3.56
CA GLY A 137 -8.66 8.21 4.88
C GLY A 137 -7.90 9.07 5.90
N TYR A 138 -7.99 8.70 7.17
CA TYR A 138 -7.02 9.19 8.15
C TYR A 138 -5.69 8.48 7.92
N ASP A 139 -4.68 9.26 7.55
CA ASP A 139 -3.33 8.70 7.35
C ASP A 139 -2.28 9.75 7.76
N ASN A 140 -1.08 9.28 8.07
CA ASN A 140 0.01 10.19 8.39
C ASN A 140 0.57 10.85 7.11
N SER A 141 1.32 11.94 7.27
CA SER A 141 1.87 12.71 6.14
C SER A 141 2.82 11.90 5.25
N ASP A 142 3.44 10.84 5.80
CA ASP A 142 4.46 10.06 5.12
C ASP A 142 3.89 8.85 4.36
N SER A 143 2.58 8.64 4.46
CA SER A 143 1.89 7.60 3.69
C SER A 143 1.65 8.04 2.25
N PRO A 144 1.45 7.09 1.31
CA PRO A 144 1.05 7.41 -0.06
C PRO A 144 -0.17 8.33 -0.13
N THR A 145 -1.16 8.07 0.70
CA THR A 145 -2.38 8.87 0.80
C THR A 145 -2.10 10.28 1.34
N GLY A 146 -1.25 10.39 2.39
CA GLY A 146 -0.82 11.67 2.94
C GLY A 146 -0.02 12.50 1.93
N LEU A 147 0.87 11.88 1.17
CA LEU A 147 1.63 12.55 0.10
C LEU A 147 0.69 13.06 -1.02
N ARG A 148 -0.34 12.30 -1.41
CA ARG A 148 -1.36 12.76 -2.38
C ARG A 148 -2.10 13.97 -1.85
N GLN A 149 -2.46 13.97 -0.57
CA GLN A 149 -3.11 15.13 0.08
C GLN A 149 -2.20 16.35 0.12
N LEU A 150 -0.91 16.17 0.43
CA LEU A 150 0.07 17.26 0.42
C LEU A 150 0.22 17.86 -0.98
N GLY A 151 0.34 17.03 -2.01
CA GLY A 151 0.39 17.48 -3.41
C GLY A 151 -0.85 18.23 -3.86
N PHE A 152 -2.03 17.72 -3.51
CA PHE A 152 -3.32 18.37 -3.76
C PHE A 152 -3.41 19.75 -3.10
N ASN A 153 -3.06 19.84 -1.82
CA ASN A 153 -3.04 21.10 -1.08
C ASN A 153 -2.03 22.10 -1.63
N TYR A 154 -0.87 21.62 -2.04
CA TYR A 154 0.17 22.46 -2.64
C TYR A 154 -0.33 23.11 -3.93
N GLU A 155 -0.92 22.32 -4.82
CA GLU A 155 -1.38 22.82 -6.13
C GLU A 155 -2.55 23.78 -6.02
N LEU A 156 -3.45 23.58 -5.07
CA LEU A 156 -4.61 24.46 -4.84
C LEU A 156 -4.32 25.61 -3.87
N ASP A 157 -3.07 25.84 -3.49
CA ASP A 157 -2.71 26.88 -2.50
C ASP A 157 -3.58 26.78 -1.23
N LYS A 158 -3.81 25.54 -0.75
CA LYS A 158 -4.65 25.21 0.43
C LYS A 158 -6.12 25.63 0.31
N LYS A 159 -6.60 25.93 -0.88
CA LYS A 159 -8.03 26.27 -1.13
C LYS A 159 -8.92 25.04 -1.31
N GLY A 160 -8.32 23.86 -1.50
CA GLY A 160 -9.07 22.59 -1.53
C GLY A 160 -9.61 22.21 -0.16
N ILE A 161 -10.79 21.61 -0.12
CA ILE A 161 -11.45 21.16 1.11
C ILE A 161 -11.05 19.70 1.35
N ILE A 162 -10.42 19.41 2.48
CA ILE A 162 -10.05 18.04 2.86
C ILE A 162 -11.14 17.46 3.77
N CYS A 163 -11.71 16.34 3.35
CA CYS A 163 -12.75 15.64 4.09
C CYS A 163 -12.29 14.20 4.40
N PRO A 164 -11.84 13.95 5.63
CA PRO A 164 -11.42 12.61 6.04
C PRO A 164 -12.64 11.70 6.23
N VAL A 165 -12.54 10.48 5.67
CA VAL A 165 -13.48 9.38 5.87
C VAL A 165 -12.69 8.16 6.32
N PRO A 166 -12.70 7.81 7.61
CA PRO A 166 -11.88 6.73 8.16
C PRO A 166 -12.09 5.39 7.44
N ASN A 167 -11.00 4.67 7.20
CA ASN A 167 -11.02 3.39 6.49
C ASN A 167 -11.50 2.22 7.36
N ASP A 168 -11.46 2.36 8.68
CA ASP A 168 -11.94 1.39 9.67
C ASP A 168 -13.47 1.40 9.87
N LEU A 169 -14.14 2.39 9.32
CA LEU A 169 -15.61 2.44 9.33
C LEU A 169 -16.19 1.34 8.41
N SER A 170 -17.34 0.80 8.79
CA SER A 170 -18.11 -0.10 7.91
C SER A 170 -18.51 0.61 6.61
N LEU A 171 -18.66 -0.16 5.52
CA LEU A 171 -19.05 0.39 4.21
C LEU A 171 -20.28 1.31 4.29
N MET A 172 -21.30 0.88 5.04
CA MET A 172 -22.53 1.68 5.23
C MET A 172 -22.24 3.04 5.89
N ARG A 173 -21.38 3.07 6.90
CA ARG A 173 -21.01 4.33 7.58
C ARG A 173 -20.18 5.22 6.66
N ARG A 174 -19.26 4.65 5.91
CA ARG A 174 -18.48 5.39 4.90
C ARG A 174 -19.39 6.03 3.85
N GLU A 175 -20.37 5.29 3.33
CA GLU A 175 -21.37 5.84 2.38
C GLU A 175 -22.18 7.00 2.98
N LEU A 176 -22.61 6.89 4.24
CA LEU A 176 -23.34 7.96 4.93
C LEU A 176 -22.48 9.21 5.13
N GLU A 177 -21.22 9.04 5.53
CA GLU A 177 -20.27 10.16 5.66
C GLU A 177 -20.03 10.84 4.31
N ILE A 178 -19.81 10.08 3.25
CA ILE A 178 -19.63 10.62 1.89
C ILE A 178 -20.87 11.40 1.45
N LYS A 179 -22.08 10.88 1.67
CA LYS A 179 -23.35 11.59 1.41
C LYS A 179 -23.44 12.90 2.18
N SER A 180 -23.10 12.88 3.46
CA SER A 180 -23.08 14.06 4.31
C SER A 180 -22.10 15.12 3.79
N ILE A 181 -20.88 14.71 3.42
CA ILE A 181 -19.85 15.59 2.84
C ILE A 181 -20.36 16.23 1.55
N ILE A 182 -20.88 15.44 0.60
CA ILE A 182 -21.37 15.94 -0.69
C ILE A 182 -22.53 16.93 -0.46
N SER A 183 -23.48 16.62 0.43
CA SER A 183 -24.61 17.47 0.72
C SER A 183 -24.21 18.79 1.37
N ARG A 184 -23.24 18.76 2.28
CA ARG A 184 -22.76 19.93 3.02
C ARG A 184 -21.87 20.81 2.15
N GLU A 185 -20.88 20.19 1.51
CA GLU A 185 -19.87 20.92 0.75
C GLU A 185 -20.32 21.28 -0.66
N LYS A 186 -21.27 20.55 -1.24
CA LYS A 186 -21.77 20.75 -2.61
C LYS A 186 -20.64 20.95 -3.61
N PRO A 187 -19.68 20.01 -3.69
CA PRO A 187 -18.53 20.13 -4.57
C PRO A 187 -18.94 20.03 -6.05
N ASP A 188 -18.23 20.73 -6.92
CA ASP A 188 -18.28 20.56 -8.37
C ASP A 188 -17.10 19.74 -8.90
N GLY A 189 -16.12 19.42 -8.02
CA GLY A 189 -15.02 18.53 -8.27
C GLY A 189 -14.62 17.74 -7.04
N ILE A 190 -14.43 16.42 -7.19
CA ILE A 190 -14.02 15.55 -6.09
C ILE A 190 -12.77 14.76 -6.49
N PHE A 191 -11.72 14.87 -5.69
CA PHE A 191 -10.57 13.98 -5.71
C PHE A 191 -10.70 12.94 -4.59
N VAL A 192 -10.39 11.69 -4.87
CA VAL A 192 -10.43 10.59 -3.89
C VAL A 192 -9.07 9.94 -3.80
N SER A 193 -8.66 9.60 -2.60
CA SER A 193 -7.32 9.07 -2.35
C SER A 193 -7.07 7.66 -2.90
N ASP A 194 -8.15 6.87 -3.13
CA ASP A 194 -8.07 5.48 -3.59
C ASP A 194 -9.31 5.06 -4.39
N ASP A 195 -9.17 4.01 -5.20
CA ASP A 195 -10.20 3.52 -6.11
C ASP A 195 -11.44 2.97 -5.41
N LEU A 196 -11.27 2.31 -4.25
CA LEU A 196 -12.40 1.76 -3.50
C LEU A 196 -13.28 2.88 -2.94
N THR A 197 -12.66 3.94 -2.45
CA THR A 197 -13.38 5.15 -2.03
C THR A 197 -14.03 5.86 -3.22
N ALA A 198 -13.38 5.87 -4.39
CA ALA A 198 -13.96 6.43 -5.61
C ALA A 198 -15.25 5.72 -6.01
N ILE A 199 -15.25 4.37 -5.96
CA ILE A 199 -16.45 3.57 -6.23
C ILE A 199 -17.60 3.92 -5.28
N LEU A 200 -17.31 4.17 -4.00
CA LEU A 200 -18.33 4.59 -3.03
C LEU A 200 -18.88 5.97 -3.35
N VAL A 201 -18.02 6.92 -3.73
CA VAL A 201 -18.43 8.28 -4.14
C VAL A 201 -19.33 8.23 -5.37
N MET A 202 -19.01 7.36 -6.35
CA MET A 202 -19.81 7.23 -7.58
C MET A 202 -21.20 6.60 -7.35
N LYS A 203 -21.43 5.93 -6.22
CA LYS A 203 -22.73 5.35 -5.86
C LYS A 203 -23.68 6.35 -5.18
N VAL A 204 -23.15 7.45 -4.72
CA VAL A 204 -23.84 8.49 -3.93
C VAL A 204 -24.34 9.62 -4.81
#